data_8fd775d896f102331766268582cc9fbc
#
_entry.id   8fd775d896f102331766268582cc9fbc
#
_cell.length_a   1.000
_cell.length_b   1.000
_cell.length_c   1.000
_cell.angle_alpha   90.00
_cell.angle_beta   90.00
_cell.angle_gamma   90.00
#
_symmetry.space_group_name_H-M   'P 1'
#
loop_
_entity.id
_entity.type
_entity.pdbx_description
1 polymer ?
#
loop_
_entity_poly.entity_id
_entity_poly.type
_entity_poly.pdbx_seq_one_letter_code
_entity_poly.pdbx_strand_id
1 'polypeptide(L)'
;MIVGAGMAGLLAARMLRHRNPVILERQKELPNNHSAVLRFETSVVGDVLGIEFKRVTMIKATLPWRNPIADSLAYAMKNLGTIRSDRSLPAAPTSAERYVAPPDLIERMAKGLDIEYGVPCGSDFFERSETKVLSTMPMPSLMDVLYYPNAPEFKSVPGVNVRATVPACDAYVSLYVPDPALPFSRVSITGDELIAECPGAVDASKADHIAAMATEVLGLFGATDVGATKQKYFKIAPIDEGERRRFIYWASSLKGKAWQLGRYATWRPGLKLDDLVKDVRLID
;
A
#
# COMPACT_ATOMS: atom_id res chain seq x y z
N MET A 1 5.79 -18.12 -12.24
CA MET A 1 4.82 -18.12 -11.12
C MET A 1 4.89 -16.79 -10.36
N ILE A 2 3.79 -16.36 -9.74
CA ILE A 2 3.71 -15.15 -8.90
C ILE A 2 3.22 -15.56 -7.51
N VAL A 3 3.90 -15.11 -6.45
CA VAL A 3 3.50 -15.36 -5.06
C VAL A 3 2.84 -14.11 -4.49
N GLY A 4 1.57 -14.23 -4.12
CA GLY A 4 0.71 -13.20 -3.54
C GLY A 4 -0.23 -12.54 -4.55
N ALA A 5 -1.53 -12.58 -4.27
CA ALA A 5 -2.61 -11.97 -5.04
C ALA A 5 -2.98 -10.55 -4.58
N GLY A 6 -2.04 -9.83 -3.94
CA GLY A 6 -2.20 -8.41 -3.67
C GLY A 6 -2.09 -7.56 -4.93
N MET A 7 -2.34 -6.25 -4.83
CA MET A 7 -2.33 -5.32 -5.98
C MET A 7 -1.07 -5.42 -6.84
N ALA A 8 0.11 -5.64 -6.24
CA ALA A 8 1.36 -5.79 -6.98
C ALA A 8 1.41 -7.09 -7.81
N GLY A 9 0.97 -8.21 -7.23
CA GLY A 9 0.93 -9.49 -7.93
C GLY A 9 -0.11 -9.53 -9.04
N LEU A 10 -1.30 -8.99 -8.78
CA LEU A 10 -2.36 -8.89 -9.78
C LEU A 10 -1.96 -7.99 -10.95
N LEU A 11 -1.35 -6.82 -10.68
CA LEU A 11 -0.85 -5.95 -11.75
C LEU A 11 0.23 -6.65 -12.59
N ALA A 12 1.19 -7.31 -11.94
CA ALA A 12 2.22 -8.07 -12.64
C ALA A 12 1.61 -9.19 -13.51
N ALA A 13 0.66 -9.96 -12.96
CA ALA A 13 0.00 -11.03 -13.71
C ALA A 13 -0.76 -10.49 -14.94
N ARG A 14 -1.39 -9.34 -14.82
CA ARG A 14 -2.05 -8.67 -15.96
C ARG A 14 -1.07 -8.28 -17.04
N MET A 15 0.02 -7.64 -16.66
CA MET A 15 1.04 -7.21 -17.60
C MET A 15 1.76 -8.40 -18.26
N LEU A 16 1.97 -9.48 -17.51
CA LEU A 16 2.62 -10.71 -18.00
C LEU A 16 1.64 -11.76 -18.51
N ARG A 17 0.39 -11.39 -18.84
CA ARG A 17 -0.66 -12.33 -19.23
C ARG A 17 -0.27 -13.23 -20.41
N HIS A 18 0.53 -12.72 -21.33
CA HIS A 18 1.05 -13.49 -22.48
C HIS A 18 1.94 -14.68 -22.07
N ARG A 19 2.45 -14.70 -20.82
CA ARG A 19 3.21 -15.79 -20.24
C ARG A 19 2.38 -16.76 -19.40
N ASN A 20 1.06 -16.57 -19.33
CA ASN A 20 0.12 -17.37 -18.54
C ASN A 20 0.61 -17.62 -17.09
N PRO A 21 0.88 -16.56 -16.30
CA PRO A 21 1.38 -16.73 -14.96
C PRO A 21 0.30 -17.32 -14.04
N VAL A 22 0.67 -18.32 -13.24
CA VAL A 22 -0.14 -18.78 -12.10
C VAL A 22 0.21 -17.93 -10.89
N ILE A 23 -0.82 -17.50 -10.15
CA ILE A 23 -0.67 -16.75 -8.89
C ILE A 23 -0.97 -17.70 -7.73
N LEU A 24 -0.07 -17.79 -6.76
CA LEU A 24 -0.25 -18.56 -5.53
C LEU A 24 -0.59 -17.59 -4.40
N GLU A 25 -1.76 -17.73 -3.79
CA GLU A 25 -2.21 -16.89 -2.69
C GLU A 25 -2.43 -17.71 -1.42
N ARG A 26 -1.83 -17.24 -0.31
CA ARG A 26 -1.94 -17.91 1.00
C ARG A 26 -3.36 -17.85 1.58
N GLN A 27 -4.09 -16.77 1.31
CA GLN A 27 -5.46 -16.61 1.77
C GLN A 27 -6.41 -17.53 0.97
N LYS A 28 -7.54 -17.88 1.57
CA LYS A 28 -8.54 -18.76 0.94
C LYS A 28 -9.42 -18.03 -0.09
N GLU A 29 -9.29 -16.73 -0.18
CA GLU A 29 -10.06 -15.87 -1.06
C GLU A 29 -9.21 -14.65 -1.48
N LEU A 30 -9.69 -13.91 -2.46
CA LEU A 30 -9.03 -12.70 -2.92
C LEU A 30 -8.88 -11.70 -1.77
N PRO A 31 -7.66 -11.19 -1.49
CA PRO A 31 -7.45 -10.19 -0.47
C PRO A 31 -8.19 -8.90 -0.80
N ASN A 32 -9.41 -8.76 -0.30
CA ASN A 32 -10.27 -7.57 -0.55
C ASN A 32 -10.07 -6.48 0.51
N ASN A 33 -8.99 -6.55 1.25
CA ASN A 33 -8.70 -5.62 2.34
C ASN A 33 -7.63 -4.60 1.96
N HIS A 34 -7.59 -4.21 0.69
CA HIS A 34 -6.69 -3.11 0.33
C HIS A 34 -7.16 -1.85 1.07
N SER A 35 -6.30 -1.35 1.88
CA SER A 35 -6.54 -0.15 2.67
C SER A 35 -6.02 1.11 1.98
N ALA A 36 -5.58 0.97 0.73
CA ALA A 36 -5.06 2.08 -0.03
C ALA A 36 -6.19 2.94 -0.61
N VAL A 37 -6.01 4.24 -0.56
CA VAL A 37 -6.79 5.17 -1.37
C VAL A 37 -6.46 4.89 -2.84
N LEU A 38 -7.46 4.52 -3.64
CA LEU A 38 -7.29 4.17 -5.06
C LEU A 38 -7.14 5.42 -5.95
N ARG A 39 -6.16 6.25 -5.62
CA ARG A 39 -5.78 7.46 -6.38
C ARG A 39 -4.33 7.37 -6.81
N PHE A 40 -4.11 7.45 -8.11
CA PHE A 40 -2.82 7.28 -8.78
C PHE A 40 -2.26 8.64 -9.24
N GLU A 41 -0.96 8.72 -9.45
CA GLU A 41 -0.33 9.95 -9.95
C GLU A 41 -0.50 10.13 -11.44
N THR A 42 -0.60 9.02 -12.17
CA THR A 42 -0.76 8.99 -13.62
C THR A 42 -1.86 8.01 -14.02
N SER A 43 -2.25 7.99 -15.29
CA SER A 43 -3.17 6.99 -15.85
C SER A 43 -2.51 5.64 -16.14
N VAL A 44 -1.18 5.54 -16.04
CA VAL A 44 -0.39 4.40 -16.55
C VAL A 44 -0.87 3.03 -16.07
N VAL A 45 -1.36 2.94 -14.82
CA VAL A 45 -1.91 1.69 -14.28
C VAL A 45 -3.24 1.37 -14.98
N GLY A 46 -4.12 2.34 -15.14
CA GLY A 46 -5.36 2.19 -15.90
C GLY A 46 -5.10 1.79 -17.35
N ASP A 47 -4.14 2.45 -17.99
CA ASP A 47 -3.78 2.21 -19.40
C ASP A 47 -3.31 0.76 -19.63
N VAL A 48 -2.40 0.25 -18.76
CA VAL A 48 -1.92 -1.15 -18.90
C VAL A 48 -2.96 -2.20 -18.53
N LEU A 49 -3.95 -1.83 -17.73
CA LEU A 49 -5.06 -2.71 -17.36
C LEU A 49 -6.24 -2.65 -18.34
N GLY A 50 -6.28 -1.64 -19.22
CA GLY A 50 -7.45 -1.34 -20.03
C GLY A 50 -8.66 -0.90 -19.21
N ILE A 51 -8.44 -0.23 -18.06
CA ILE A 51 -9.46 0.25 -17.14
C ILE A 51 -9.38 1.77 -17.09
N GLU A 52 -10.48 2.44 -17.43
CA GLU A 52 -10.55 3.89 -17.37
C GLU A 52 -10.50 4.37 -15.90
N PHE A 53 -9.61 5.32 -15.61
CA PHE A 53 -9.51 6.01 -14.32
C PHE A 53 -10.04 7.45 -14.46
N LYS A 54 -10.86 7.88 -13.51
CA LYS A 54 -11.39 9.24 -13.49
C LYS A 54 -10.27 10.24 -13.15
N ARG A 55 -10.00 11.17 -14.05
CA ARG A 55 -9.08 12.29 -13.80
C ARG A 55 -9.73 13.32 -12.89
N VAL A 56 -9.05 13.71 -11.80
CA VAL A 56 -9.56 14.61 -10.78
C VAL A 56 -8.49 15.58 -10.29
N THR A 57 -8.91 16.71 -9.74
CA THR A 57 -8.04 17.60 -8.99
C THR A 57 -8.15 17.28 -7.51
N MET A 58 -7.05 16.84 -6.90
CA MET A 58 -6.98 16.50 -5.48
C MET A 58 -6.36 17.65 -4.69
N ILE A 59 -6.96 17.99 -3.56
CA ILE A 59 -6.42 18.96 -2.60
C ILE A 59 -5.66 18.20 -1.50
N LYS A 60 -4.47 18.69 -1.17
CA LYS A 60 -3.66 18.27 -0.02
C LYS A 60 -3.53 19.43 0.96
N ALA A 61 -3.76 19.16 2.24
CA ALA A 61 -3.61 20.15 3.30
C ALA A 61 -3.08 19.48 4.57
N THR A 62 -2.60 20.32 5.50
CA THR A 62 -2.18 19.88 6.86
C THR A 62 -3.10 20.51 7.89
N LEU A 63 -3.54 19.74 8.89
CA LEU A 63 -4.43 20.23 9.94
C LEU A 63 -4.01 19.77 11.34
N PRO A 64 -4.03 20.61 12.39
CA PRO A 64 -4.04 22.08 12.24
C PRO A 64 -2.71 22.53 11.64
N TRP A 65 -2.75 23.56 10.84
CA TRP A 65 -1.51 24.18 10.34
C TRP A 65 -0.93 25.10 11.41
N ARG A 66 0.27 24.79 11.88
CA ARG A 66 0.98 25.58 12.91
C ARG A 66 2.33 26.05 12.38
N ASN A 67 3.21 25.10 12.12
CA ASN A 67 4.55 25.33 11.59
C ASN A 67 4.94 24.11 10.74
N PRO A 68 5.26 24.29 9.44
CA PRO A 68 5.48 23.17 8.55
C PRO A 68 6.63 22.26 8.98
N ILE A 69 7.66 22.78 9.65
CA ILE A 69 8.77 21.98 10.16
C ILE A 69 8.30 21.16 11.35
N ALA A 70 7.70 21.80 12.37
CA ALA A 70 7.20 21.13 13.56
C ALA A 70 6.11 20.10 13.22
N ASP A 71 5.21 20.44 12.31
CA ASP A 71 4.15 19.54 11.85
C ASP A 71 4.71 18.33 11.08
N SER A 72 5.75 18.52 10.27
CA SER A 72 6.44 17.45 9.56
C SER A 72 7.14 16.49 10.52
N LEU A 73 7.79 17.00 11.56
CA LEU A 73 8.43 16.19 12.60
C LEU A 73 7.40 15.42 13.43
N ALA A 74 6.33 16.09 13.88
CA ALA A 74 5.23 15.46 14.62
C ALA A 74 4.56 14.35 13.79
N TYR A 75 4.34 14.60 12.50
CA TYR A 75 3.80 13.60 11.57
C TYR A 75 4.73 12.39 11.41
N ALA A 76 6.04 12.61 11.31
CA ALA A 76 7.02 11.53 11.21
C ALA A 76 7.05 10.69 12.49
N MET A 77 7.07 11.33 13.66
CA MET A 77 7.00 10.65 14.96
C MET A 77 5.74 9.81 15.08
N LYS A 78 4.58 10.37 14.72
CA LYS A 78 3.28 9.67 14.76
C LYS A 78 3.24 8.44 13.86
N ASN A 79 3.86 8.50 12.68
CA ASN A 79 3.83 7.43 11.68
C ASN A 79 4.90 6.36 11.86
N LEU A 80 6.10 6.72 12.32
CA LEU A 80 7.26 5.83 12.35
C LEU A 80 7.98 5.78 13.70
N GLY A 81 7.55 6.59 14.67
CA GLY A 81 8.24 6.72 15.96
C GLY A 81 9.66 7.28 15.82
N THR A 82 9.97 7.94 14.71
CA THR A 82 11.28 8.56 14.44
C THR A 82 11.12 9.87 13.71
N ILE A 83 12.04 10.80 13.94
CA ILE A 83 12.12 12.05 13.18
C ILE A 83 12.79 11.76 11.84
N ARG A 84 12.12 12.17 10.75
CA ARG A 84 12.66 12.10 9.38
C ARG A 84 12.57 13.50 8.77
N SER A 85 13.70 13.98 8.29
CA SER A 85 13.81 15.29 7.62
C SER A 85 13.54 15.24 6.11
N ASP A 86 13.47 14.03 5.52
CA ASP A 86 13.31 13.81 4.08
C ASP A 86 11.86 13.95 3.58
N ARG A 87 10.91 14.23 4.46
CA ARG A 87 9.50 14.39 4.13
C ARG A 87 8.93 15.63 4.82
N SER A 88 8.55 16.62 4.03
CA SER A 88 7.81 17.79 4.49
C SER A 88 6.32 17.65 4.22
N LEU A 89 5.50 18.19 5.12
CA LEU A 89 4.09 18.40 4.89
C LEU A 89 3.86 19.71 4.12
N PRO A 90 2.75 19.82 3.37
CA PRO A 90 2.44 21.08 2.69
C PRO A 90 2.22 22.21 3.70
N ALA A 91 2.92 23.32 3.48
CA ALA A 91 2.81 24.54 4.30
C ALA A 91 1.52 25.35 4.03
N ALA A 92 0.84 25.06 2.94
CA ALA A 92 -0.44 25.60 2.55
C ALA A 92 -1.21 24.55 1.75
N PRO A 93 -2.52 24.66 1.57
CA PRO A 93 -3.25 23.78 0.67
C PRO A 93 -2.65 23.79 -0.73
N THR A 94 -2.42 22.61 -1.28
CA THR A 94 -1.88 22.41 -2.63
C THR A 94 -2.84 21.55 -3.44
N SER A 95 -2.92 21.80 -4.73
CA SER A 95 -3.66 20.97 -5.66
C SER A 95 -2.72 20.10 -6.50
N ALA A 96 -3.19 18.91 -6.87
CA ALA A 96 -2.49 18.02 -7.76
C ALA A 96 -3.48 17.21 -8.58
N GLU A 97 -3.16 16.99 -9.85
CA GLU A 97 -3.91 16.07 -10.69
C GLU A 97 -3.72 14.64 -10.19
N ARG A 98 -4.78 13.86 -10.17
CA ARG A 98 -4.79 12.45 -9.81
C ARG A 98 -5.78 11.68 -10.67
N TYR A 99 -5.61 10.36 -10.68
CA TYR A 99 -6.44 9.42 -11.42
C TYR A 99 -7.06 8.45 -10.42
N VAL A 100 -8.39 8.48 -10.34
CA VAL A 100 -9.16 7.65 -9.40
C VAL A 100 -9.58 6.37 -10.12
N ALA A 101 -9.17 5.25 -9.57
CA ALA A 101 -9.61 3.95 -10.07
C ALA A 101 -11.05 3.65 -9.60
N PRO A 102 -11.78 2.78 -10.31
CA PRO A 102 -13.07 2.29 -9.84
C PRO A 102 -12.89 1.48 -8.54
N PRO A 103 -13.89 1.47 -7.65
CA PRO A 103 -13.79 0.81 -6.33
C PRO A 103 -13.58 -0.70 -6.44
N ASP A 104 -14.02 -1.34 -7.53
CA ASP A 104 -13.84 -2.75 -7.85
C ASP A 104 -12.55 -3.06 -8.64
N LEU A 105 -11.52 -2.20 -8.51
CA LEU A 105 -10.24 -2.36 -9.24
C LEU A 105 -9.60 -3.73 -9.01
N ILE A 106 -9.62 -4.24 -7.77
CA ILE A 106 -8.96 -5.50 -7.42
C ILE A 106 -9.66 -6.67 -8.10
N GLU A 107 -10.98 -6.69 -8.04
CA GLU A 107 -11.82 -7.70 -8.69
C GLU A 107 -11.61 -7.68 -10.21
N ARG A 108 -11.55 -6.49 -10.80
CA ARG A 108 -11.23 -6.33 -12.23
C ARG A 108 -9.83 -6.83 -12.56
N MET A 109 -8.85 -6.56 -11.72
CA MET A 109 -7.50 -7.09 -11.91
C MET A 109 -7.45 -8.61 -11.78
N ALA A 110 -8.19 -9.21 -10.88
CA ALA A 110 -8.20 -10.65 -10.66
C ALA A 110 -9.00 -11.44 -11.72
N LYS A 111 -9.99 -10.80 -12.35
CA LYS A 111 -10.92 -11.46 -13.28
C LYS A 111 -10.21 -12.21 -14.42
N GLY A 112 -10.38 -13.54 -14.48
CA GLY A 112 -9.81 -14.40 -15.53
C GLY A 112 -8.28 -14.55 -15.44
N LEU A 113 -7.68 -14.33 -14.28
CA LEU A 113 -6.35 -14.79 -13.95
C LEU A 113 -6.44 -16.18 -13.28
N ASP A 114 -5.39 -16.95 -13.44
CA ASP A 114 -5.23 -18.24 -12.76
C ASP A 114 -4.67 -17.99 -11.36
N ILE A 115 -5.54 -18.14 -10.33
CA ILE A 115 -5.20 -17.88 -8.92
C ILE A 115 -5.51 -19.11 -8.08
N GLU A 116 -4.48 -19.69 -7.52
CA GLU A 116 -4.59 -20.81 -6.55
C GLU A 116 -4.61 -20.22 -5.14
N TYR A 117 -5.74 -20.38 -4.45
CA TYR A 117 -5.93 -19.89 -3.07
C TYR A 117 -5.59 -20.95 -2.02
N GLY A 118 -5.21 -20.49 -0.82
CA GLY A 118 -4.87 -21.35 0.30
C GLY A 118 -3.50 -22.02 0.14
N VAL A 119 -2.64 -21.52 -0.73
CA VAL A 119 -1.32 -22.08 -1.03
C VAL A 119 -0.23 -21.30 -0.31
N PRO A 120 0.29 -21.78 0.84
CA PRO A 120 1.44 -21.17 1.49
C PRO A 120 2.73 -21.53 0.74
N CYS A 121 3.55 -20.53 0.43
CA CYS A 121 4.86 -20.73 -0.21
C CYS A 121 5.96 -20.69 0.86
N GLY A 122 6.44 -21.85 1.28
CA GLY A 122 7.57 -22.03 2.19
C GLY A 122 8.92 -22.17 1.45
N SER A 123 10.00 -22.49 2.18
CA SER A 123 11.34 -22.71 1.61
C SER A 123 11.35 -23.78 0.52
N ASP A 124 10.70 -24.90 0.77
CA ASP A 124 10.59 -26.04 -0.17
C ASP A 124 10.04 -25.61 -1.54
N PHE A 125 9.10 -24.66 -1.56
CA PHE A 125 8.55 -24.15 -2.80
C PHE A 125 9.63 -23.45 -3.64
N PHE A 126 10.43 -22.56 -3.01
CA PHE A 126 11.49 -21.84 -3.71
C PHE A 126 12.67 -22.75 -4.11
N GLU A 127 12.98 -23.76 -3.28
CA GLU A 127 14.06 -24.72 -3.56
C GLU A 127 13.74 -25.65 -4.74
N ARG A 128 12.47 -26.06 -4.85
CA ARG A 128 12.00 -26.97 -5.91
C ARG A 128 11.59 -26.27 -7.19
N SER A 129 11.39 -24.95 -7.15
CA SER A 129 10.96 -24.22 -8.34
C SER A 129 12.06 -24.19 -9.40
N GLU A 130 11.77 -24.73 -10.58
CA GLU A 130 12.66 -24.68 -11.75
C GLU A 130 12.47 -23.38 -12.56
N THR A 131 11.42 -22.63 -12.28
CA THR A 131 11.05 -21.40 -12.99
C THR A 131 11.30 -20.16 -12.14
N LYS A 132 11.39 -19.01 -12.76
CA LYS A 132 11.43 -17.71 -12.09
C LYS A 132 10.15 -17.53 -11.26
N VAL A 133 10.30 -17.12 -10.01
CA VAL A 133 9.20 -16.80 -9.09
C VAL A 133 9.21 -15.29 -8.84
N LEU A 134 8.12 -14.61 -9.17
CA LEU A 134 7.89 -13.22 -8.75
C LEU A 134 7.23 -13.24 -7.38
N SER A 135 7.92 -12.79 -6.34
CA SER A 135 7.41 -12.76 -4.98
C SER A 135 6.95 -11.35 -4.60
N THR A 136 5.70 -11.23 -4.17
CA THR A 136 5.20 -10.01 -3.53
C THR A 136 5.16 -10.13 -2.00
N MET A 137 5.69 -11.22 -1.46
CA MET A 137 5.85 -11.45 -0.03
C MET A 137 6.70 -10.33 0.59
N PRO A 138 6.33 -9.78 1.76
CA PRO A 138 7.15 -8.79 2.43
C PRO A 138 8.60 -9.27 2.64
N MET A 139 9.58 -8.38 2.40
CA MET A 139 11.02 -8.72 2.44
C MET A 139 11.44 -9.45 3.72
N PRO A 140 11.06 -9.02 4.96
CA PRO A 140 11.41 -9.79 6.15
C PRO A 140 10.88 -11.21 6.10
N SER A 141 9.61 -11.38 5.69
CA SER A 141 9.00 -12.72 5.60
C SER A 141 9.66 -13.60 4.55
N LEU A 142 10.11 -13.03 3.43
CA LEU A 142 10.85 -13.77 2.41
C LEU A 142 12.27 -14.14 2.89
N MET A 143 12.93 -13.25 3.62
CA MET A 143 14.23 -13.54 4.25
C MET A 143 14.12 -14.70 5.24
N ASP A 144 13.06 -14.72 6.08
CA ASP A 144 12.78 -15.81 7.02
C ASP A 144 12.55 -17.13 6.27
N VAL A 145 11.71 -17.11 5.25
CA VAL A 145 11.40 -18.30 4.42
C VAL A 145 12.63 -18.87 3.71
N LEU A 146 13.52 -17.99 3.24
CA LEU A 146 14.74 -18.39 2.52
C LEU A 146 15.94 -18.59 3.44
N TYR A 147 15.79 -18.47 4.76
CA TYR A 147 16.87 -18.59 5.76
C TYR A 147 18.04 -17.65 5.47
N TYR A 148 17.75 -16.39 5.09
CA TYR A 148 18.81 -15.43 4.80
C TYR A 148 19.62 -15.06 6.05
N PRO A 149 20.95 -15.32 6.08
CA PRO A 149 21.70 -15.30 7.33
C PRO A 149 21.98 -13.89 7.89
N ASN A 150 21.88 -12.85 7.08
CA ASN A 150 22.26 -11.49 7.42
C ASN A 150 21.08 -10.52 7.28
N ALA A 151 19.91 -10.88 7.81
CA ALA A 151 18.74 -10.03 7.77
C ALA A 151 18.97 -8.73 8.57
N PRO A 152 18.76 -7.55 7.96
CA PRO A 152 18.86 -6.29 8.68
C PRO A 152 17.69 -6.11 9.65
N GLU A 153 17.81 -5.13 10.54
CA GLU A 153 16.70 -4.72 11.37
C GLU A 153 15.64 -3.99 10.53
N PHE A 154 14.41 -4.52 10.53
CA PHE A 154 13.27 -3.94 9.83
C PHE A 154 12.40 -3.13 10.79
N LYS A 155 12.32 -1.83 10.55
CA LYS A 155 11.41 -0.97 11.30
C LYS A 155 10.11 -0.76 10.55
N SER A 156 9.01 -1.20 11.17
CA SER A 156 7.65 -0.99 10.66
C SER A 156 6.69 -0.69 11.80
N VAL A 157 5.62 0.03 11.48
CA VAL A 157 4.54 0.34 12.40
C VAL A 157 3.28 -0.33 11.86
N PRO A 158 2.56 -1.13 12.67
CA PRO A 158 1.25 -1.62 12.30
C PRO A 158 0.25 -0.47 12.24
N GLY A 159 -0.95 -0.70 11.76
CA GLY A 159 -1.98 0.32 11.76
C GLY A 159 -3.33 -0.21 11.37
N VAL A 160 -4.30 0.68 11.44
CA VAL A 160 -5.69 0.43 11.06
C VAL A 160 -6.11 1.49 10.06
N ASN A 161 -6.76 1.08 8.97
CA ASN A 161 -7.53 1.98 8.14
C ASN A 161 -9.00 1.84 8.48
N VAL A 162 -9.62 2.95 8.82
CA VAL A 162 -11.06 3.05 8.98
C VAL A 162 -11.62 3.63 7.69
N ARG A 163 -12.56 2.90 7.08
CA ARG A 163 -13.31 3.32 5.91
C ARG A 163 -14.73 3.64 6.31
N ALA A 164 -15.33 4.61 5.68
CA ALA A 164 -16.72 4.94 5.84
C ALA A 164 -17.27 5.53 4.53
N THR A 165 -18.58 5.41 4.33
CA THR A 165 -19.31 6.15 3.30
C THR A 165 -19.74 7.49 3.89
N VAL A 166 -19.50 8.58 3.17
CA VAL A 166 -19.99 9.92 3.50
C VAL A 166 -20.99 10.38 2.45
N PRO A 167 -21.80 11.42 2.70
CA PRO A 167 -22.69 11.96 1.69
C PRO A 167 -21.94 12.24 0.39
N ALA A 168 -22.49 11.78 -0.72
CA ALA A 168 -21.86 11.88 -2.03
C ALA A 168 -21.42 13.32 -2.34
N CYS A 169 -20.15 13.50 -2.59
CA CYS A 169 -19.57 14.78 -2.95
C CYS A 169 -18.53 14.59 -4.05
N ASP A 170 -18.35 15.57 -4.92
CA ASP A 170 -17.27 15.54 -5.92
C ASP A 170 -15.97 16.13 -5.33
N ALA A 171 -15.59 15.63 -4.15
CA ALA A 171 -14.43 16.08 -3.40
C ALA A 171 -13.31 15.03 -3.37
N TYR A 172 -12.09 15.48 -3.59
CA TYR A 172 -10.88 14.65 -3.58
C TYR A 172 -9.86 15.34 -2.69
N VAL A 173 -9.77 14.88 -1.44
CA VAL A 173 -8.97 15.54 -0.41
C VAL A 173 -8.03 14.55 0.26
N SER A 174 -6.83 14.98 0.62
CA SER A 174 -5.95 14.31 1.59
C SER A 174 -5.52 15.31 2.63
N LEU A 175 -6.00 15.11 3.84
CA LEU A 175 -5.67 15.93 4.99
C LEU A 175 -4.62 15.20 5.85
N TYR A 176 -3.45 15.79 6.01
CA TYR A 176 -2.42 15.31 6.92
C TYR A 176 -2.67 15.83 8.32
N VAL A 177 -2.60 14.96 9.31
CA VAL A 177 -2.94 15.27 10.70
C VAL A 177 -1.76 14.93 11.61
N PRO A 178 -0.84 15.87 11.83
CA PRO A 178 0.31 15.68 12.72
C PRO A 178 -0.06 15.64 14.21
N ASP A 179 -1.24 16.14 14.59
CA ASP A 179 -1.69 16.21 15.98
C ASP A 179 -1.70 14.82 16.64
N PRO A 180 -0.91 14.60 17.72
CA PRO A 180 -0.86 13.32 18.41
C PRO A 180 -2.15 12.98 19.19
N ALA A 181 -3.01 13.95 19.48
CA ALA A 181 -4.28 13.72 20.14
C ALA A 181 -5.30 12.98 19.28
N LEU A 182 -5.18 13.08 17.95
CA LEU A 182 -6.06 12.37 17.02
C LEU A 182 -5.50 11.00 16.66
N PRO A 183 -6.31 9.94 16.54
CA PRO A 183 -5.83 8.58 16.28
C PRO A 183 -5.30 8.38 14.86
N PHE A 184 -5.70 9.19 13.91
CA PHE A 184 -5.32 9.09 12.50
C PHE A 184 -4.25 10.11 12.13
N SER A 185 -3.35 9.73 11.25
CA SER A 185 -2.31 10.61 10.69
C SER A 185 -2.71 11.22 9.35
N ARG A 186 -3.66 10.62 8.66
CA ARG A 186 -4.20 11.12 7.39
C ARG A 186 -5.68 10.78 7.29
N VAL A 187 -6.47 11.72 6.81
CA VAL A 187 -7.85 11.49 6.38
C VAL A 187 -7.95 11.84 4.90
N SER A 188 -8.63 10.99 4.15
CA SER A 188 -8.82 11.18 2.72
C SER A 188 -10.27 11.02 2.34
N ILE A 189 -10.76 11.87 1.43
CA ILE A 189 -12.05 11.72 0.76
C ILE A 189 -11.79 11.47 -0.73
N THR A 190 -12.49 10.51 -1.28
CA THR A 190 -12.49 10.17 -2.70
C THR A 190 -13.94 9.95 -3.14
N GLY A 191 -14.60 11.02 -3.58
CA GLY A 191 -16.05 10.98 -3.83
C GLY A 191 -16.81 10.82 -2.52
N ASP A 192 -17.50 9.71 -2.36
CA ASP A 192 -18.25 9.34 -1.15
C ASP A 192 -17.47 8.45 -0.17
N GLU A 193 -16.25 8.05 -0.53
CA GLU A 193 -15.41 7.22 0.32
C GLU A 193 -14.50 8.05 1.23
N LEU A 194 -14.61 7.86 2.54
CA LEU A 194 -13.70 8.37 3.55
C LEU A 194 -12.74 7.26 3.99
N ILE A 195 -11.45 7.60 4.10
CA ILE A 195 -10.43 6.71 4.70
C ILE A 195 -9.63 7.48 5.73
N ALA A 196 -9.67 7.01 6.99
CA ALA A 196 -8.81 7.49 8.08
C ALA A 196 -7.67 6.48 8.32
N GLU A 197 -6.43 6.93 8.14
CA GLU A 197 -5.22 6.14 8.33
C GLU A 197 -4.68 6.30 9.75
N CYS A 198 -4.79 5.26 10.56
CA CYS A 198 -4.42 5.24 11.98
C CYS A 198 -3.15 4.40 12.20
N PRO A 199 -1.96 5.02 12.35
CA PRO A 199 -0.73 4.30 12.66
C PRO A 199 -0.70 3.86 14.13
N GLY A 200 -0.01 2.75 14.42
CA GLY A 200 0.18 2.21 15.76
C GLY A 200 -0.89 1.20 16.16
N ALA A 201 -0.92 0.90 17.45
CA ALA A 201 -1.84 -0.08 18.03
C ALA A 201 -3.22 0.55 18.29
N VAL A 202 -3.94 0.86 17.23
CA VAL A 202 -5.29 1.41 17.32
C VAL A 202 -6.31 0.27 17.41
N ASP A 203 -7.27 0.43 18.34
CA ASP A 203 -8.35 -0.52 18.51
C ASP A 203 -9.37 -0.41 17.37
N ALA A 204 -9.45 -1.44 16.55
CA ALA A 204 -10.37 -1.50 15.40
C ALA A 204 -11.85 -1.52 15.82
N SER A 205 -12.19 -1.89 17.06
CA SER A 205 -13.58 -1.83 17.57
C SER A 205 -14.08 -0.39 17.73
N LYS A 206 -13.18 0.60 17.73
CA LYS A 206 -13.52 2.03 17.78
C LYS A 206 -13.71 2.67 16.40
N ALA A 207 -13.92 1.87 15.36
CA ALA A 207 -14.00 2.36 13.98
C ALA A 207 -15.07 3.45 13.81
N ASP A 208 -16.27 3.28 14.39
CA ASP A 208 -17.35 4.28 14.30
C ASP A 208 -16.94 5.62 14.94
N HIS A 209 -16.30 5.56 16.10
CA HIS A 209 -15.81 6.76 16.77
C HIS A 209 -14.71 7.45 15.96
N ILE A 210 -13.80 6.68 15.36
CA ILE A 210 -12.73 7.21 14.50
C ILE A 210 -13.32 7.84 13.23
N ALA A 211 -14.33 7.21 12.62
CA ALA A 211 -15.02 7.76 11.46
C ALA A 211 -15.73 9.09 11.80
N ALA A 212 -16.41 9.15 12.95
CA ALA A 212 -17.04 10.38 13.43
C ALA A 212 -16.02 11.51 13.63
N MET A 213 -14.90 11.24 14.29
CA MET A 213 -13.82 12.23 14.46
C MET A 213 -13.24 12.68 13.11
N ALA A 214 -13.07 11.76 12.16
CA ALA A 214 -12.53 12.06 10.84
C ALA A 214 -13.50 12.93 10.01
N THR A 215 -14.82 12.68 10.10
CA THR A 215 -15.83 13.54 9.46
C THR A 215 -15.89 14.92 10.10
N GLU A 216 -15.83 15.01 11.43
CA GLU A 216 -15.79 16.29 12.15
C GLU A 216 -14.60 17.15 11.71
N VAL A 217 -13.39 16.56 11.63
CA VAL A 217 -12.17 17.24 11.19
C VAL A 217 -12.30 17.79 9.76
N LEU A 218 -13.11 17.15 8.93
CA LEU A 218 -13.38 17.58 7.54
C LEU A 218 -14.60 18.52 7.42
N GLY A 219 -15.30 18.78 8.53
CA GLY A 219 -16.55 19.55 8.50
C GLY A 219 -17.71 18.82 7.81
N LEU A 220 -17.66 17.49 7.79
CA LEU A 220 -18.69 16.63 7.20
C LEU A 220 -19.57 16.00 8.28
N PHE A 221 -20.71 15.45 7.87
CA PHE A 221 -21.65 14.76 8.74
C PHE A 221 -22.09 13.43 8.12
N GLY A 222 -22.49 12.49 8.95
CA GLY A 222 -23.24 11.30 8.52
C GLY A 222 -22.36 10.23 7.86
N ALA A 223 -21.31 9.78 8.54
CA ALA A 223 -20.58 8.58 8.10
C ALA A 223 -21.44 7.32 8.31
N THR A 224 -21.53 6.47 7.30
CA THR A 224 -22.21 5.16 7.31
C THR A 224 -21.25 4.07 6.84
N ASP A 225 -21.68 2.82 6.88
CA ASP A 225 -20.92 1.65 6.36
C ASP A 225 -19.50 1.60 6.87
N VAL A 226 -19.33 1.84 8.17
CA VAL A 226 -18.01 1.94 8.79
C VAL A 226 -17.36 0.57 8.88
N GLY A 227 -16.12 0.48 8.38
CA GLY A 227 -15.30 -0.72 8.46
C GLY A 227 -13.86 -0.43 8.84
N ALA A 228 -13.19 -1.41 9.42
CA ALA A 228 -11.79 -1.30 9.81
C ALA A 228 -10.94 -2.44 9.26
N THR A 229 -9.79 -2.10 8.72
CA THR A 229 -8.81 -3.08 8.20
C THR A 229 -7.47 -2.91 8.90
N LYS A 230 -6.99 -3.99 9.53
CA LYS A 230 -5.68 -4.02 10.19
C LYS A 230 -4.58 -4.35 9.20
N GLN A 231 -3.44 -3.67 9.34
CA GLN A 231 -2.24 -3.93 8.53
C GLN A 231 -1.00 -4.10 9.41
N LYS A 232 -0.26 -5.19 9.21
CA LYS A 232 1.01 -5.45 9.91
C LYS A 232 2.10 -4.46 9.48
N TYR A 233 2.22 -4.18 8.20
CA TYR A 233 3.22 -3.27 7.61
C TYR A 233 2.55 -1.99 7.11
N PHE A 234 1.87 -1.27 8.00
CA PHE A 234 1.14 -0.06 7.62
C PHE A 234 2.07 1.08 7.19
N LYS A 235 3.10 1.34 7.99
CA LYS A 235 4.22 2.21 7.63
C LYS A 235 5.52 1.43 7.77
N ILE A 236 6.43 1.62 6.83
CA ILE A 236 7.75 0.99 6.82
C ILE A 236 8.81 2.08 6.72
N ALA A 237 9.90 1.95 7.48
CA ALA A 237 11.08 2.78 7.33
C ALA A 237 12.04 2.15 6.29
N PRO A 238 12.82 2.95 5.58
CA PRO A 238 13.87 2.40 4.70
C PRO A 238 14.92 1.67 5.52
N ILE A 239 15.54 0.68 4.91
CA ILE A 239 16.76 0.03 5.39
C ILE A 239 17.93 0.53 4.55
N ASP A 240 19.16 0.16 4.92
CA ASP A 240 20.34 0.45 4.13
C ASP A 240 20.17 -0.08 2.69
N GLU A 241 20.49 0.73 1.72
CA GLU A 241 20.30 0.39 0.31
C GLU A 241 21.24 -0.73 -0.14
N GLY A 242 22.44 -0.80 0.40
CA GLY A 242 23.40 -1.87 0.13
C GLY A 242 22.90 -3.21 0.66
N GLU A 243 22.34 -3.24 1.89
CA GLU A 243 21.73 -4.45 2.46
C GLU A 243 20.50 -4.90 1.66
N ARG A 244 19.65 -3.96 1.29
CA ARG A 244 18.49 -4.23 0.44
C ARG A 244 18.88 -4.88 -0.89
N ARG A 245 19.88 -4.31 -1.57
CA ARG A 245 20.39 -4.82 -2.86
C ARG A 245 21.08 -6.17 -2.70
N ARG A 246 21.87 -6.38 -1.65
CA ARG A 246 22.51 -7.68 -1.37
C ARG A 246 21.47 -8.80 -1.26
N PHE A 247 20.40 -8.58 -0.52
CA PHE A 247 19.35 -9.57 -0.43
C PHE A 247 18.66 -9.83 -1.77
N ILE A 248 18.27 -8.77 -2.50
CA ILE A 248 17.60 -8.90 -3.80
C ILE A 248 18.49 -9.72 -4.77
N TYR A 249 19.79 -9.39 -4.83
CA TYR A 249 20.72 -10.12 -5.67
C TYR A 249 20.87 -11.58 -5.23
N TRP A 250 21.06 -11.82 -3.94
CA TRP A 250 21.19 -13.16 -3.39
C TRP A 250 19.95 -14.02 -3.68
N ALA A 251 18.75 -13.51 -3.39
CA ALA A 251 17.51 -14.24 -3.64
C ALA A 251 17.28 -14.55 -5.13
N SER A 252 17.68 -13.63 -6.04
CA SER A 252 17.61 -13.86 -7.48
C SER A 252 18.66 -14.85 -8.00
N SER A 253 19.74 -15.10 -7.25
CA SER A 253 20.79 -16.07 -7.58
C SER A 253 20.46 -17.49 -7.14
N LEU A 254 19.47 -17.69 -6.27
CA LEU A 254 19.03 -19.01 -5.84
C LEU A 254 18.45 -19.83 -7.00
N LYS A 255 18.43 -21.17 -6.85
CA LYS A 255 17.90 -22.07 -7.87
C LYS A 255 16.47 -21.66 -8.30
N GLY A 256 15.62 -21.34 -7.35
CA GLY A 256 14.24 -20.89 -7.57
C GLY A 256 14.10 -19.42 -7.99
N LYS A 257 15.21 -18.67 -8.14
CA LYS A 257 15.26 -17.27 -8.63
C LYS A 257 14.10 -16.42 -8.13
N ALA A 258 14.03 -16.17 -6.81
CA ALA A 258 13.00 -15.35 -6.22
C ALA A 258 13.23 -13.86 -6.53
N TRP A 259 12.41 -13.31 -7.42
CA TRP A 259 12.43 -11.88 -7.79
C TRP A 259 11.38 -11.14 -6.96
N GLN A 260 11.80 -10.09 -6.29
CA GLN A 260 10.91 -9.31 -5.43
C GLN A 260 10.20 -8.23 -6.24
N LEU A 261 8.89 -8.10 -6.04
CA LEU A 261 8.06 -7.12 -6.71
C LEU A 261 7.08 -6.45 -5.75
N GLY A 262 7.00 -5.13 -5.80
CA GLY A 262 6.11 -4.34 -4.97
C GLY A 262 6.76 -3.75 -3.72
N ARG A 263 6.04 -2.83 -3.10
CA ARG A 263 6.52 -1.96 -2.00
C ARG A 263 7.11 -2.72 -0.83
N TYR A 264 6.43 -3.76 -0.37
CA TYR A 264 6.85 -4.53 0.80
C TYR A 264 7.88 -5.60 0.45
N ALA A 265 7.79 -6.19 -0.72
CA ALA A 265 8.73 -7.20 -1.18
C ALA A 265 10.10 -6.59 -1.49
N THR A 266 10.14 -5.39 -2.04
CA THR A 266 11.39 -4.66 -2.30
C THR A 266 11.78 -3.71 -1.19
N TRP A 267 10.98 -3.61 -0.13
CA TRP A 267 11.13 -2.72 1.02
C TRP A 267 11.43 -1.26 0.63
N ARG A 268 10.68 -0.74 -0.33
CA ARG A 268 10.76 0.66 -0.81
C ARG A 268 9.56 1.47 -0.28
N PRO A 269 9.69 2.25 0.80
CA PRO A 269 8.57 2.99 1.41
C PRO A 269 7.81 3.92 0.47
N GLY A 270 8.49 4.49 -0.51
CA GLY A 270 7.93 5.40 -1.49
C GLY A 270 7.36 4.76 -2.76
N LEU A 271 7.53 3.44 -2.96
CA LEU A 271 7.09 2.78 -4.19
C LEU A 271 5.57 2.82 -4.34
N LYS A 272 5.11 3.25 -5.51
CA LYS A 272 3.70 3.31 -5.91
C LYS A 272 3.43 2.26 -7.00
N LEU A 273 2.15 2.00 -7.29
CA LEU A 273 1.79 1.12 -8.40
C LEU A 273 2.17 1.70 -9.77
N ASP A 274 2.14 3.02 -9.91
CA ASP A 274 2.64 3.69 -11.12
C ASP A 274 4.11 3.32 -11.40
N ASP A 275 4.95 3.27 -10.37
CA ASP A 275 6.37 2.89 -10.48
C ASP A 275 6.51 1.39 -10.77
N LEU A 276 5.62 0.57 -10.23
CA LEU A 276 5.64 -0.87 -10.40
C LEU A 276 5.45 -1.30 -11.86
N VAL A 277 4.70 -0.53 -12.64
CA VAL A 277 4.57 -0.76 -14.09
C VAL A 277 5.94 -0.77 -14.78
N LYS A 278 6.84 0.14 -14.37
CA LYS A 278 8.23 0.17 -14.89
C LYS A 278 9.02 -1.05 -14.44
N ASP A 279 8.91 -1.42 -13.14
CA ASP A 279 9.60 -2.58 -12.60
C ASP A 279 9.19 -3.87 -13.32
N VAL A 280 7.89 -4.06 -13.61
CA VAL A 280 7.39 -5.25 -14.35
C VAL A 280 7.93 -5.28 -15.77
N ARG A 281 7.97 -4.14 -16.48
CA ARG A 281 8.53 -4.07 -17.84
C ARG A 281 10.01 -4.44 -17.92
N LEU A 282 10.76 -4.27 -16.83
CA LEU A 282 12.17 -4.68 -16.78
C LEU A 282 12.36 -6.20 -16.58
N ILE A 283 11.31 -6.88 -16.11
CA ILE A 283 11.32 -8.33 -15.85
C ILE A 283 10.75 -9.09 -17.06
N ASP A 284 9.93 -8.44 -17.86
CA ASP A 284 9.32 -8.99 -19.07
C ASP A 284 10.36 -9.16 -20.18
#